data_f4503a3732de58acc02e0eb7beb54ba2
#
_entry.id   f4503a3732de58acc02e0eb7beb54ba2
#
_cell.length_a   1.000
_cell.length_b   1.000
_cell.length_c   1.000
_cell.angle_alpha   90.00
_cell.angle_beta   90.00
_cell.angle_gamma   90.00
#
_symmetry.space_group_name_H-M   'P 1'
#
loop_
_entity.id
_entity.type
_entity.pdbx_description
1 polymer ?
#
loop_
_entity_poly.entity_id
_entity_poly.type
_entity_poly.pdbx_seq_one_letter_code
_entity_poly.pdbx_strand_id
1 'polypeptide(L)'
;VNERENVRWLFLTLTVRNTDAESLPEMISGMFKAFNRLTKYKAFKTSIKGFFRALEVTKNRDSESESFGTYHPHFHVLLCVPASYFKKKEYYITHEEWTSLWQKAMKLDYRPIVNIKKVKPKEKLDGMETYENDVKKAIAEQNAILEVSKYPVKDTDVIKGNKVTDENVETVLALDNALAYKRLIGYGGLLKEIHKELNLGDTEDGDLVNISENDEVANGTFDVIARWHIGLKNYVIEE
;
A
#
# COMPACT_ATOMS: atom_id res chain seq x y z
N VAL A 1 10.75 -11.58 9.48
CA VAL A 1 9.48 -12.16 9.99
C VAL A 1 9.51 -13.67 9.91
N ASN A 2 9.78 -14.24 8.75
CA ASN A 2 9.70 -15.68 8.54
C ASN A 2 10.77 -16.49 9.27
N GLU A 3 11.92 -15.90 9.54
CA GLU A 3 12.97 -16.52 10.35
C GLU A 3 12.55 -16.68 11.82
N ARG A 4 11.66 -15.81 12.30
CA ARG A 4 11.20 -15.81 13.68
C ARG A 4 9.94 -16.61 13.91
N GLU A 5 9.05 -16.66 12.91
CA GLU A 5 7.72 -17.23 13.05
C GLU A 5 7.25 -17.96 11.80
N ASN A 6 6.60 -19.11 12.00
CA ASN A 6 5.93 -19.82 10.91
C ASN A 6 4.62 -19.11 10.53
N VAL A 7 4.70 -18.22 9.55
CA VAL A 7 3.60 -17.37 9.10
C VAL A 7 3.20 -17.64 7.65
N ARG A 8 2.07 -17.08 7.27
CA ARG A 8 1.56 -17.01 5.89
C ARG A 8 1.15 -15.58 5.59
N TRP A 9 1.12 -15.25 4.32
CA TRP A 9 0.80 -13.91 3.85
C TRP A 9 -0.49 -13.89 3.05
N LEU A 10 -1.33 -12.88 3.33
CA LEU A 10 -2.53 -12.56 2.58
C LEU A 10 -2.42 -11.14 2.04
N PHE A 11 -2.93 -10.94 0.84
CA PHE A 11 -3.08 -9.63 0.24
C PHE A 11 -4.57 -9.24 0.28
N LEU A 12 -4.89 -8.17 0.98
CA LEU A 12 -6.25 -7.67 1.17
C LEU A 12 -6.36 -6.29 0.52
N THR A 13 -7.37 -6.10 -0.34
CA THR A 13 -7.74 -4.78 -0.88
C THR A 13 -9.08 -4.37 -0.31
N LEU A 14 -9.13 -3.20 0.29
CA LEU A 14 -10.32 -2.60 0.90
C LEU A 14 -10.69 -1.35 0.12
N THR A 15 -11.88 -1.33 -0.48
CA THR A 15 -12.32 -0.22 -1.32
C THR A 15 -13.53 0.51 -0.74
N VAL A 16 -13.84 1.64 -1.31
CA VAL A 16 -15.08 2.40 -1.14
C VAL A 16 -15.60 2.81 -2.52
N ARG A 17 -16.81 3.36 -2.61
CA ARG A 17 -17.30 3.98 -3.85
C ARG A 17 -16.39 5.14 -4.26
N ASN A 18 -16.37 5.41 -5.56
CA ASN A 18 -15.71 6.59 -6.09
C ASN A 18 -16.30 7.86 -5.46
N THR A 19 -15.46 8.88 -5.37
CA THR A 19 -15.85 10.19 -4.83
C THR A 19 -15.27 11.32 -5.70
N ASP A 20 -15.87 12.50 -5.61
CA ASP A 20 -15.34 13.71 -6.24
C ASP A 20 -14.11 14.24 -5.51
N ALA A 21 -13.47 15.27 -6.09
CA ALA A 21 -12.26 15.89 -5.55
C ALA A 21 -12.50 16.58 -4.19
N GLU A 22 -13.69 17.18 -4.00
CA GLU A 22 -14.03 17.93 -2.80
C GLU A 22 -14.20 16.99 -1.59
N SER A 23 -14.89 15.86 -1.79
CA SER A 23 -15.17 14.86 -0.76
C SER A 23 -14.00 13.91 -0.49
N LEU A 24 -12.99 13.87 -1.37
CA LEU A 24 -11.87 12.93 -1.29
C LEU A 24 -11.06 13.02 0.03
N PRO A 25 -10.72 14.22 0.56
CA PRO A 25 -9.97 14.35 1.82
C PRO A 25 -10.73 13.74 3.02
N GLU A 26 -12.05 13.93 3.08
CA GLU A 26 -12.90 13.40 4.14
C GLU A 26 -13.05 11.88 4.00
N MET A 27 -13.27 11.37 2.79
CA MET A 27 -13.35 9.94 2.50
C MET A 27 -12.08 9.22 2.96
N ILE A 28 -10.91 9.71 2.58
CA ILE A 28 -9.61 9.13 3.01
C ILE A 28 -9.49 9.17 4.53
N SER A 29 -9.83 10.29 5.18
CA SER A 29 -9.80 10.40 6.65
C SER A 29 -10.75 9.40 7.31
N GLY A 30 -11.92 9.20 6.74
CA GLY A 30 -12.90 8.19 7.14
C GLY A 30 -12.33 6.77 7.04
N MET A 31 -11.65 6.46 5.93
CA MET A 31 -11.00 5.16 5.71
C MET A 31 -9.91 4.87 6.76
N PHE A 32 -9.07 5.84 7.10
CA PHE A 32 -8.07 5.67 8.16
C PHE A 32 -8.71 5.37 9.52
N LYS A 33 -9.76 6.12 9.88
CA LYS A 33 -10.52 5.89 11.11
C LYS A 33 -11.18 4.50 11.10
N ALA A 34 -11.71 4.08 9.96
CA ALA A 34 -12.32 2.77 9.79
C ALA A 34 -11.30 1.63 9.89
N PHE A 35 -10.13 1.78 9.28
CA PHE A 35 -9.08 0.78 9.39
C PHE A 35 -8.62 0.61 10.85
N ASN A 36 -8.49 1.71 11.59
CA ASN A 36 -8.19 1.66 13.02
C ASN A 36 -9.31 0.96 13.84
N ARG A 37 -10.58 1.06 13.42
CA ARG A 37 -11.69 0.28 14.03
C ARG A 37 -11.59 -1.20 13.68
N LEU A 38 -11.32 -1.51 12.40
CA LEU A 38 -11.16 -2.87 11.89
C LEU A 38 -10.09 -3.64 12.67
N THR A 39 -8.92 -3.03 12.91
CA THR A 39 -7.83 -3.68 13.66
C THR A 39 -8.17 -3.96 15.12
N LYS A 40 -9.21 -3.33 15.67
CA LYS A 40 -9.69 -3.56 17.04
C LYS A 40 -10.74 -4.66 17.15
N TYR A 41 -11.33 -5.11 16.05
CA TYR A 41 -12.32 -6.18 16.10
C TYR A 41 -11.70 -7.51 16.53
N LYS A 42 -12.46 -8.31 17.28
CA LYS A 42 -12.02 -9.61 17.81
C LYS A 42 -11.49 -10.51 16.71
N ALA A 43 -12.21 -10.65 15.60
CA ALA A 43 -11.80 -11.47 14.47
C ALA A 43 -10.41 -11.07 13.95
N PHE A 44 -10.16 -9.75 13.74
CA PHE A 44 -8.87 -9.26 13.31
C PHE A 44 -7.77 -9.58 14.31
N LYS A 45 -7.96 -9.25 15.59
CA LYS A 45 -6.97 -9.47 16.66
C LYS A 45 -6.62 -10.94 16.85
N THR A 46 -7.59 -11.85 16.69
CA THR A 46 -7.38 -13.29 16.84
C THR A 46 -6.59 -13.87 15.67
N SER A 47 -6.83 -13.36 14.45
CA SER A 47 -6.35 -13.98 13.21
C SER A 47 -5.09 -13.34 12.63
N ILE A 48 -4.83 -12.05 12.93
CA ILE A 48 -3.78 -11.27 12.29
C ILE A 48 -2.65 -10.99 13.29
N LYS A 49 -1.45 -11.47 12.99
CA LYS A 49 -0.25 -11.22 13.79
C LYS A 49 0.35 -9.82 13.52
N GLY A 50 0.22 -9.35 12.30
CA GLY A 50 0.71 -8.04 11.90
C GLY A 50 0.25 -7.67 10.50
N PHE A 51 0.42 -6.41 10.15
CA PHE A 51 0.05 -5.91 8.84
C PHE A 51 0.96 -4.77 8.38
N PHE A 52 1.06 -4.63 7.07
CA PHE A 52 1.49 -3.43 6.36
C PHE A 52 0.31 -2.93 5.53
N ARG A 53 0.03 -1.63 5.58
CA ARG A 53 -1.06 -1.00 4.83
C ARG A 53 -0.53 0.17 4.02
N ALA A 54 -0.89 0.24 2.74
CA ALA A 54 -0.67 1.38 1.87
C ALA A 54 -2.01 1.93 1.35
N LEU A 55 -2.14 3.25 1.29
CA LEU A 55 -3.24 3.92 0.59
C LEU A 55 -2.84 4.07 -0.88
N GLU A 56 -3.73 3.76 -1.80
CA GLU A 56 -3.64 4.12 -3.21
C GLU A 56 -4.90 4.90 -3.62
N VAL A 57 -4.73 5.92 -4.45
CA VAL A 57 -5.83 6.70 -5.03
C VAL A 57 -5.68 6.69 -6.53
N THR A 58 -6.69 6.19 -7.24
CA THR A 58 -6.75 6.22 -8.71
C THR A 58 -7.82 7.19 -9.17
N LYS A 59 -7.59 7.89 -10.30
CA LYS A 59 -8.60 8.72 -10.96
C LYS A 59 -9.24 7.94 -12.09
N ASN A 60 -10.56 7.91 -12.16
CA ASN A 60 -11.27 7.33 -13.28
C ASN A 60 -11.18 8.28 -14.49
N ARG A 61 -10.52 7.83 -15.55
CA ARG A 61 -10.29 8.58 -16.79
C ARG A 61 -11.04 7.99 -17.99
N ASP A 62 -11.89 7.01 -17.75
CA ASP A 62 -12.75 6.42 -18.78
C ASP A 62 -13.94 7.34 -19.03
N SER A 63 -13.92 8.04 -20.16
CA SER A 63 -14.98 8.98 -20.56
C SER A 63 -16.35 8.34 -20.79
N GLU A 64 -16.40 7.01 -21.02
CA GLU A 64 -17.65 6.25 -21.17
C GLU A 64 -18.23 5.82 -19.80
N SER A 65 -17.45 5.99 -18.72
CA SER A 65 -17.87 5.60 -17.38
C SER A 65 -18.74 6.68 -16.72
N GLU A 66 -19.84 6.29 -16.08
CA GLU A 66 -20.68 7.18 -15.26
C GLU A 66 -19.89 7.85 -14.12
N SER A 67 -18.77 7.24 -13.71
CA SER A 67 -17.88 7.77 -12.68
C SER A 67 -16.64 8.48 -13.25
N PHE A 68 -16.70 8.94 -14.51
CA PHE A 68 -15.62 9.70 -15.13
C PHE A 68 -15.20 10.90 -14.28
N GLY A 69 -13.89 11.12 -14.16
CA GLY A 69 -13.31 12.23 -13.42
C GLY A 69 -13.29 12.05 -11.89
N THR A 70 -13.92 11.01 -11.35
CA THR A 70 -13.93 10.74 -9.91
C THR A 70 -12.69 9.98 -9.44
N TYR A 71 -12.48 9.96 -8.14
CA TYR A 71 -11.36 9.31 -7.47
C TYR A 71 -11.79 8.06 -6.73
N HIS A 72 -10.96 7.02 -6.78
CA HIS A 72 -11.18 5.74 -6.11
C HIS A 72 -10.07 5.47 -5.10
N PRO A 73 -10.21 5.90 -3.85
CA PRO A 73 -9.25 5.56 -2.81
C PRO A 73 -9.46 4.11 -2.33
N HIS A 74 -8.36 3.40 -2.12
CA HIS A 74 -8.39 2.05 -1.59
C HIS A 74 -7.13 1.71 -0.80
N PHE A 75 -7.26 0.78 0.14
CA PHE A 75 -6.12 0.25 0.87
C PHE A 75 -5.65 -1.07 0.27
N HIS A 76 -4.34 -1.16 0.05
CA HIS A 76 -3.64 -2.41 -0.09
C HIS A 76 -3.04 -2.80 1.25
N VAL A 77 -3.35 -4.01 1.71
CA VAL A 77 -2.91 -4.49 3.02
C VAL A 77 -2.26 -5.84 2.87
N LEU A 78 -1.01 -5.95 3.28
CA LEU A 78 -0.32 -7.21 3.46
C LEU A 78 -0.54 -7.67 4.89
N LEU A 79 -1.20 -8.82 5.07
CA LEU A 79 -1.51 -9.39 6.36
C LEU A 79 -0.59 -10.58 6.67
N CYS A 80 0.03 -10.54 7.84
CA CYS A 80 0.78 -11.63 8.41
C CYS A 80 -0.16 -12.47 9.29
N VAL A 81 -0.34 -13.76 8.95
CA VAL A 81 -1.24 -14.68 9.66
C VAL A 81 -0.48 -15.93 10.13
N PRO A 82 -0.91 -16.60 11.21
CA PRO A 82 -0.30 -17.83 11.64
C PRO A 82 -0.43 -18.92 10.56
N ALA A 83 0.49 -19.88 10.51
CA ALA A 83 0.42 -21.00 9.57
C ALA A 83 -0.85 -21.84 9.71
N SER A 84 -1.47 -21.82 10.88
CA SER A 84 -2.75 -22.48 11.18
C SER A 84 -3.98 -21.74 10.65
N TYR A 85 -3.84 -20.51 10.11
CA TYR A 85 -4.96 -19.70 9.65
C TYR A 85 -5.95 -20.45 8.77
N PHE A 86 -5.46 -21.24 7.81
CA PHE A 86 -6.31 -22.01 6.90
C PHE A 86 -6.76 -23.36 7.46
N LYS A 87 -6.21 -23.80 8.59
CA LYS A 87 -6.51 -25.12 9.18
C LYS A 87 -7.52 -25.04 10.31
N LYS A 88 -7.57 -23.91 11.02
CA LYS A 88 -8.41 -23.71 12.18
C LYS A 88 -9.51 -22.71 11.88
N LYS A 89 -10.77 -23.15 12.02
CA LYS A 89 -11.95 -22.32 11.74
C LYS A 89 -11.97 -21.03 12.56
N GLU A 90 -11.43 -21.06 13.76
CA GLU A 90 -11.37 -19.92 14.68
C GLU A 90 -10.48 -18.77 14.19
N TYR A 91 -9.50 -19.04 13.30
CA TYR A 91 -8.61 -18.03 12.73
C TYR A 91 -9.00 -17.61 11.32
N TYR A 92 -9.74 -18.48 10.61
CA TYR A 92 -10.08 -18.22 9.22
C TYR A 92 -11.19 -17.20 9.11
N ILE A 93 -10.92 -16.09 8.43
CA ILE A 93 -11.90 -15.08 8.08
C ILE A 93 -12.23 -15.24 6.60
N THR A 94 -13.47 -15.53 6.28
CA THR A 94 -13.97 -15.70 4.92
C THR A 94 -13.99 -14.36 4.17
N HIS A 95 -14.08 -14.41 2.85
CA HIS A 95 -14.27 -13.20 2.03
C HIS A 95 -15.53 -12.41 2.45
N GLU A 96 -16.63 -13.12 2.75
CA GLU A 96 -17.88 -12.50 3.21
C GLU A 96 -17.71 -11.79 4.55
N GLU A 97 -17.02 -12.42 5.48
CA GLU A 97 -16.72 -11.82 6.78
C GLU A 97 -15.81 -10.59 6.64
N TRP A 98 -14.77 -10.63 5.77
CA TRP A 98 -13.96 -9.47 5.48
C TRP A 98 -14.77 -8.31 4.92
N THR A 99 -15.69 -8.58 3.99
CA THR A 99 -16.59 -7.58 3.41
C THR A 99 -17.48 -6.96 4.49
N SER A 100 -18.10 -7.80 5.34
CA SER A 100 -18.96 -7.35 6.44
C SER A 100 -18.19 -6.55 7.50
N LEU A 101 -16.97 -6.98 7.84
CA LEU A 101 -16.12 -6.26 8.79
C LEU A 101 -15.72 -4.88 8.26
N TRP A 102 -15.38 -4.77 6.97
CA TRP A 102 -15.05 -3.48 6.35
C TRP A 102 -16.26 -2.57 6.24
N GLN A 103 -17.41 -3.09 5.76
CA GLN A 103 -18.67 -2.38 5.71
C GLN A 103 -19.04 -1.77 7.08
N LYS A 104 -18.97 -2.59 8.13
CA LYS A 104 -19.22 -2.16 9.51
C LYS A 104 -18.20 -1.13 9.99
N ALA A 105 -16.91 -1.33 9.69
CA ALA A 105 -15.86 -0.42 10.08
C ALA A 105 -16.01 0.96 9.42
N MET A 106 -16.37 1.00 8.16
CA MET A 106 -16.66 2.22 7.40
C MET A 106 -18.03 2.83 7.73
N LYS A 107 -18.94 2.05 8.33
CA LYS A 107 -20.36 2.41 8.56
C LYS A 107 -21.10 2.66 7.23
N LEU A 108 -20.85 1.82 6.22
CA LEU A 108 -21.47 1.99 4.90
C LEU A 108 -22.87 1.40 4.89
N ASP A 109 -23.77 2.08 4.20
CA ASP A 109 -25.14 1.63 3.88
C ASP A 109 -25.17 0.67 2.67
N TYR A 110 -24.04 0.50 1.99
CA TYR A 110 -23.87 -0.40 0.86
C TYR A 110 -22.78 -1.45 1.13
N ARG A 111 -22.81 -2.53 0.35
CA ARG A 111 -21.78 -3.57 0.39
C ARG A 111 -20.52 -3.10 -0.39
N PRO A 112 -19.37 -2.94 0.26
CA PRO A 112 -18.14 -2.55 -0.41
C PRO A 112 -17.55 -3.73 -1.18
N ILE A 113 -16.69 -3.42 -2.16
CA ILE A 113 -15.86 -4.42 -2.82
C ILE A 113 -14.64 -4.66 -1.94
N VAL A 114 -14.39 -5.91 -1.60
CA VAL A 114 -13.21 -6.37 -0.87
C VAL A 114 -12.58 -7.50 -1.67
N ASN A 115 -11.27 -7.51 -1.77
CA ASN A 115 -10.56 -8.61 -2.40
C ASN A 115 -9.53 -9.16 -1.41
N ILE A 116 -9.50 -10.48 -1.23
CA ILE A 116 -8.49 -11.13 -0.40
C ILE A 116 -7.91 -12.34 -1.12
N LYS A 117 -6.59 -12.40 -1.19
CA LYS A 117 -5.83 -13.46 -1.86
C LYS A 117 -4.70 -13.96 -0.97
N LYS A 118 -4.48 -15.27 -1.00
CA LYS A 118 -3.25 -15.83 -0.46
C LYS A 118 -2.10 -15.44 -1.37
N VAL A 119 -1.02 -14.92 -0.80
CA VAL A 119 0.21 -14.68 -1.53
C VAL A 119 0.83 -16.03 -1.90
N LYS A 120 1.00 -16.27 -3.20
CA LYS A 120 1.64 -17.47 -3.75
C LYS A 120 2.92 -17.06 -4.47
N PRO A 121 3.95 -17.93 -4.54
CA PRO A 121 5.03 -17.74 -5.48
C PRO A 121 4.46 -17.62 -6.89
N LYS A 122 4.98 -16.72 -7.72
CA LYS A 122 4.66 -16.79 -9.15
C LYS A 122 5.22 -18.11 -9.68
N GLU A 123 4.35 -18.97 -10.17
CA GLU A 123 4.74 -20.18 -10.90
C GLU A 123 5.43 -19.77 -12.18
N LYS A 124 6.60 -20.37 -12.42
CA LYS A 124 7.45 -20.33 -13.61
C LYS A 124 8.37 -19.11 -13.78
N LEU A 125 9.59 -19.30 -13.33
CA LEU A 125 10.76 -19.02 -14.15
C LEU A 125 10.96 -20.26 -15.03
N ASP A 126 10.68 -20.13 -16.34
CA ASP A 126 10.90 -21.21 -17.29
C ASP A 126 12.36 -21.69 -17.20
N GLY A 127 12.55 -22.97 -16.92
CA GLY A 127 13.87 -23.63 -16.93
C GLY A 127 14.49 -23.99 -15.59
N MET A 128 13.81 -23.79 -14.44
CA MET A 128 14.36 -24.14 -13.12
C MET A 128 13.44 -25.10 -12.35
N GLU A 129 13.58 -26.40 -12.62
CA GLU A 129 12.76 -27.46 -12.02
C GLU A 129 13.14 -27.83 -10.56
N THR A 130 14.19 -27.27 -9.98
CA THR A 130 14.70 -27.68 -8.66
C THR A 130 15.08 -26.49 -7.78
N TYR A 131 14.10 -25.67 -7.38
CA TYR A 131 14.31 -24.83 -6.22
C TYR A 131 13.58 -25.40 -5.00
N GLU A 132 14.34 -25.50 -3.93
CA GLU A 132 13.82 -25.86 -2.60
C GLU A 132 12.65 -24.97 -2.21
N ASN A 133 11.73 -25.50 -1.42
CA ASN A 133 10.52 -24.80 -0.97
C ASN A 133 10.78 -23.42 -0.35
N ASP A 134 11.97 -23.20 0.19
CA ASP A 134 12.39 -21.94 0.82
C ASP A 134 12.61 -20.81 -0.19
N VAL A 135 13.18 -21.11 -1.37
CA VAL A 135 13.36 -20.12 -2.45
C VAL A 135 12.02 -19.71 -3.04
N LYS A 136 11.10 -20.68 -3.27
CA LYS A 136 9.73 -20.38 -3.74
C LYS A 136 8.97 -19.50 -2.73
N LYS A 137 9.21 -19.71 -1.45
CA LYS A 137 8.62 -18.90 -0.38
C LYS A 137 9.18 -17.48 -0.36
N ALA A 138 10.50 -17.33 -0.49
CA ALA A 138 11.16 -16.01 -0.54
C ALA A 138 10.68 -15.18 -1.75
N ILE A 139 10.55 -15.80 -2.93
CA ILE A 139 10.02 -15.14 -4.14
C ILE A 139 8.57 -14.68 -3.95
N ALA A 140 7.73 -15.50 -3.27
CA ALA A 140 6.35 -15.10 -3.00
C ALA A 140 6.26 -13.87 -2.08
N GLU A 141 7.11 -13.83 -1.09
CA GLU A 141 7.20 -12.73 -0.13
C GLU A 141 7.68 -11.45 -0.81
N GLN A 142 8.70 -11.54 -1.63
CA GLN A 142 9.21 -10.41 -2.40
C GLN A 142 8.13 -9.86 -3.37
N ASN A 143 7.39 -10.71 -4.05
CA ASN A 143 6.29 -10.28 -4.92
C ASN A 143 5.14 -9.61 -4.13
N ALA A 144 4.85 -10.08 -2.92
CA ALA A 144 3.85 -9.44 -2.05
C ALA A 144 4.30 -8.05 -1.59
N ILE A 145 5.57 -7.92 -1.21
CA ILE A 145 6.15 -6.64 -0.81
C ILE A 145 6.13 -5.67 -1.99
N LEU A 146 6.54 -6.10 -3.18
CA LEU A 146 6.50 -5.28 -4.39
C LEU A 146 5.07 -4.84 -4.76
N GLU A 147 4.06 -5.67 -4.57
CA GLU A 147 2.67 -5.31 -4.84
C GLU A 147 2.14 -4.25 -3.88
N VAL A 148 2.55 -4.30 -2.60
CA VAL A 148 2.08 -3.36 -1.57
C VAL A 148 2.92 -2.08 -1.55
N SER A 149 4.17 -2.13 -2.04
CA SER A 149 5.06 -0.95 -2.12
C SER A 149 4.83 -0.09 -3.37
N LYS A 150 3.77 -0.36 -4.16
CA LYS A 150 3.35 0.55 -5.23
C LYS A 150 3.11 1.94 -4.65
N TYR A 151 3.47 2.93 -5.42
CA TYR A 151 3.26 4.32 -5.03
C TYR A 151 1.78 4.59 -4.71
N PRO A 152 1.48 5.43 -3.71
CA PRO A 152 0.11 5.81 -3.35
C PRO A 152 -0.70 6.39 -4.50
N VAL A 153 -0.02 6.93 -5.49
CA VAL A 153 -0.59 7.45 -6.74
C VAL A 153 0.37 7.13 -7.86
N LYS A 154 -0.13 6.55 -8.94
CA LYS A 154 0.68 6.35 -10.15
C LYS A 154 0.80 7.68 -10.89
N ASP A 155 1.96 7.92 -11.49
CA ASP A 155 2.20 9.09 -12.34
C ASP A 155 1.13 9.23 -13.44
N THR A 156 0.73 8.13 -14.06
CA THR A 156 -0.34 8.05 -15.07
C THR A 156 -1.73 8.41 -14.52
N ASP A 157 -1.96 8.29 -13.23
CA ASP A 157 -3.22 8.70 -12.58
C ASP A 157 -3.22 10.21 -12.27
N VAL A 158 -2.03 10.82 -12.13
CA VAL A 158 -1.88 12.25 -11.85
C VAL A 158 -1.81 13.06 -13.14
N ILE A 159 -0.98 12.64 -14.09
CA ILE A 159 -0.67 13.38 -15.31
C ILE A 159 -1.03 12.54 -16.54
N LYS A 160 -1.85 13.08 -17.42
CA LYS A 160 -2.15 12.50 -18.74
C LYS A 160 -1.30 13.18 -19.79
N GLY A 161 -0.42 12.41 -20.41
CA GLY A 161 0.52 12.93 -21.44
C GLY A 161 1.63 13.78 -20.84
N ASN A 162 2.32 14.55 -21.71
CA ASN A 162 3.52 15.32 -21.34
C ASN A 162 3.27 16.84 -21.30
N LYS A 163 2.00 17.27 -21.23
CA LYS A 163 1.64 18.70 -21.24
C LYS A 163 0.93 19.10 -19.97
N VAL A 164 1.16 20.32 -19.54
CA VAL A 164 0.37 20.95 -18.50
C VAL A 164 -1.01 21.27 -19.10
N THR A 165 -2.04 20.64 -18.54
CA THR A 165 -3.45 20.90 -18.88
C THR A 165 -4.20 21.27 -17.62
N ASP A 166 -5.32 22.00 -17.74
CA ASP A 166 -6.15 22.35 -16.60
C ASP A 166 -6.60 21.11 -15.83
N GLU A 167 -6.96 20.02 -16.54
CA GLU A 167 -7.32 18.74 -15.93
C GLU A 167 -6.17 18.14 -15.08
N ASN A 168 -4.93 18.21 -15.56
CA ASN A 168 -3.78 17.72 -14.82
C ASN A 168 -3.53 18.58 -13.57
N VAL A 169 -3.62 19.90 -13.70
CA VAL A 169 -3.47 20.83 -12.56
C VAL A 169 -4.53 20.58 -11.50
N GLU A 170 -5.79 20.49 -11.88
CA GLU A 170 -6.90 20.17 -10.95
C GLU A 170 -6.68 18.82 -10.26
N THR A 171 -6.18 17.81 -10.99
CA THR A 171 -5.90 16.49 -10.41
C THR A 171 -4.79 16.55 -9.38
N VAL A 172 -3.70 17.26 -9.68
CA VAL A 172 -2.57 17.46 -8.75
C VAL A 172 -3.06 18.16 -7.48
N LEU A 173 -3.80 19.26 -7.63
CA LEU A 173 -4.32 20.03 -6.48
C LEU A 173 -5.29 19.20 -5.62
N ALA A 174 -6.15 18.41 -6.25
CA ALA A 174 -7.08 17.54 -5.53
C ALA A 174 -6.34 16.47 -4.72
N LEU A 175 -5.33 15.83 -5.32
CA LEU A 175 -4.53 14.80 -4.65
C LEU A 175 -3.63 15.40 -3.57
N ASP A 176 -2.98 16.53 -3.82
CA ASP A 176 -2.17 17.23 -2.82
C ASP A 176 -3.01 17.57 -1.58
N ASN A 177 -4.18 18.19 -1.78
CA ASN A 177 -5.10 18.50 -0.69
C ASN A 177 -5.57 17.24 0.07
N ALA A 178 -5.90 16.17 -0.65
CA ALA A 178 -6.44 14.95 -0.06
C ALA A 178 -5.39 14.13 0.71
N LEU A 179 -4.15 14.14 0.25
CA LEU A 179 -3.04 13.35 0.80
C LEU A 179 -2.18 14.13 1.78
N ALA A 180 -2.27 15.46 1.80
CA ALA A 180 -1.52 16.31 2.72
C ALA A 180 -1.66 15.85 4.17
N TYR A 181 -0.53 15.75 4.87
CA TYR A 181 -0.45 15.36 6.28
C TYR A 181 -1.05 13.96 6.60
N LYS A 182 -1.25 13.11 5.60
CA LYS A 182 -1.72 11.73 5.80
C LYS A 182 -0.53 10.77 5.82
N ARG A 183 -0.53 9.84 6.78
CA ARG A 183 0.41 8.73 6.78
C ARG A 183 -0.07 7.68 5.78
N LEU A 184 0.43 7.73 4.56
CA LEU A 184 -0.01 6.87 3.45
C LEU A 184 0.32 5.40 3.69
N ILE A 185 1.43 5.12 4.38
CA ILE A 185 1.85 3.78 4.80
C ILE A 185 1.67 3.61 6.30
N GLY A 186 1.41 2.38 6.74
CA GLY A 186 1.29 2.08 8.16
C GLY A 186 1.58 0.62 8.47
N TYR A 187 2.17 0.39 9.63
CA TYR A 187 2.51 -0.92 10.16
C TYR A 187 1.73 -1.21 11.44
N GLY A 188 1.46 -2.49 11.71
CA GLY A 188 0.86 -2.92 12.97
C GLY A 188 1.28 -4.32 13.39
N GLY A 189 1.13 -4.60 14.70
CA GLY A 189 1.53 -5.88 15.29
C GLY A 189 2.99 -6.21 15.02
N LEU A 190 3.29 -7.47 14.74
CA LEU A 190 4.64 -8.00 14.51
C LEU A 190 5.45 -7.18 13.47
N LEU A 191 4.81 -6.67 12.41
CA LEU A 191 5.52 -5.89 11.40
C LEU A 191 5.98 -4.53 11.96
N LYS A 192 5.20 -3.92 12.84
CA LYS A 192 5.60 -2.67 13.52
C LYS A 192 6.77 -2.90 14.47
N GLU A 193 6.78 -4.03 15.18
CA GLU A 193 7.87 -4.40 16.09
C GLU A 193 9.17 -4.58 15.31
N ILE A 194 9.13 -5.36 14.23
CA ILE A 194 10.30 -5.60 13.38
C ILE A 194 10.79 -4.31 12.70
N HIS A 195 9.87 -3.47 12.20
CA HIS A 195 10.22 -2.17 11.63
C HIS A 195 11.00 -1.30 12.64
N LYS A 196 10.55 -1.30 13.91
CA LYS A 196 11.23 -0.57 14.99
C LYS A 196 12.60 -1.17 15.32
N GLU A 197 12.70 -2.51 15.39
CA GLU A 197 13.97 -3.21 15.69
C GLU A 197 15.02 -3.01 14.62
N LEU A 198 14.62 -2.99 13.35
CA LEU A 198 15.51 -2.74 12.22
C LEU A 198 15.86 -1.26 12.06
N ASN A 199 15.36 -0.41 12.97
CA ASN A 199 15.57 1.04 12.95
C ASN A 199 15.26 1.69 11.59
N LEU A 200 14.25 1.13 10.90
CA LEU A 200 13.73 1.69 9.65
C LEU A 200 12.83 2.91 9.93
N GLY A 201 13.20 3.71 10.92
CA GLY A 201 12.53 4.95 11.26
C GLY A 201 12.66 5.95 10.12
N ASP A 202 11.72 6.89 10.06
CA ASP A 202 11.82 8.03 9.17
C ASP A 202 13.22 8.64 9.36
N THR A 203 14.00 8.69 8.29
CA THR A 203 15.31 9.33 8.28
C THR A 203 15.09 10.83 8.49
N GLU A 204 15.05 11.25 9.75
CA GLU A 204 15.05 12.68 10.10
C GLU A 204 16.42 13.32 9.77
N ASP A 205 17.43 12.51 9.52
CA ASP A 205 18.81 12.93 9.20
C ASP A 205 19.25 12.47 7.79
N GLY A 206 18.52 12.84 6.76
CA GLY A 206 19.07 13.23 5.46
C GLY A 206 19.63 12.19 4.50
N ASP A 207 19.89 10.93 4.83
CA ASP A 207 20.37 9.94 3.86
C ASP A 207 19.24 9.05 3.32
N LEU A 208 18.61 9.52 2.27
CA LEU A 208 17.56 8.79 1.54
C LEU A 208 18.12 7.65 0.67
N VAL A 209 19.42 7.61 0.42
CA VAL A 209 20.07 6.57 -0.37
C VAL A 209 21.43 6.25 0.24
N ASN A 210 21.59 5.06 0.80
CA ASN A 210 22.89 4.51 1.15
C ASN A 210 23.51 3.97 -0.14
N ILE A 211 24.19 4.81 -0.89
CA ILE A 211 25.01 4.39 -2.02
C ILE A 211 26.27 3.82 -1.38
N SER A 212 26.37 2.48 -1.35
CA SER A 212 27.63 1.83 -1.01
C SER A 212 28.67 2.22 -2.07
N GLU A 213 29.88 2.58 -1.65
CA GLU A 213 30.99 3.03 -2.52
C GLU A 213 31.39 2.03 -3.62
N ASN A 214 30.70 0.90 -3.76
CA ASN A 214 30.99 -0.18 -4.70
C ASN A 214 29.93 -0.40 -5.81
N ASP A 215 28.88 0.42 -5.90
CA ASP A 215 27.97 0.32 -7.04
C ASP A 215 28.55 1.08 -8.23
N GLU A 216 29.07 0.35 -9.22
CA GLU A 216 29.41 0.89 -10.54
C GLU A 216 28.14 1.48 -11.19
N VAL A 217 28.05 2.80 -11.19
CA VAL A 217 26.97 3.52 -11.85
C VAL A 217 27.07 3.26 -13.36
N ALA A 218 26.05 2.65 -13.95
CA ALA A 218 26.00 2.44 -15.38
C ALA A 218 26.11 3.78 -16.11
N ASN A 219 27.09 3.92 -16.99
CA ASN A 219 27.35 5.11 -17.81
C ASN A 219 26.08 5.49 -18.59
N GLY A 220 25.48 6.61 -18.23
CA GLY A 220 24.33 7.20 -18.96
C GLY A 220 23.17 7.68 -18.13
N THR A 221 23.18 7.51 -16.81
CA THR A 221 22.17 8.09 -15.91
C THR A 221 22.65 9.45 -15.40
N PHE A 222 21.81 10.46 -15.54
CA PHE A 222 22.03 11.77 -14.88
C PHE A 222 21.45 11.64 -13.47
N ASP A 223 22.31 11.67 -12.45
CA ASP A 223 21.87 11.74 -11.07
C ASP A 223 21.46 13.18 -10.75
N VAL A 224 20.19 13.37 -10.42
CA VAL A 224 19.68 14.66 -9.95
C VAL A 224 19.61 14.59 -8.43
N ILE A 225 20.46 15.33 -7.75
CA ILE A 225 20.43 15.46 -6.30
C ILE A 225 19.44 16.57 -5.94
N ALA A 226 18.33 16.20 -5.32
CA ALA A 226 17.35 17.12 -4.80
C ALA A 226 17.36 17.11 -3.26
N ARG A 227 17.63 18.24 -2.61
CA ARG A 227 17.61 18.38 -1.15
C ARG A 227 16.39 19.13 -0.68
N TRP A 228 15.76 18.65 0.41
CA TRP A 228 14.66 19.35 1.05
C TRP A 228 15.14 20.64 1.70
N HIS A 229 14.60 21.78 1.25
CA HIS A 229 14.90 23.08 1.82
C HIS A 229 13.79 23.52 2.79
N ILE A 230 14.08 23.50 4.09
CA ILE A 230 13.10 23.76 5.16
C ILE A 230 12.45 25.15 5.00
N GLY A 231 13.20 26.17 4.64
CA GLY A 231 12.69 27.54 4.47
C GLY A 231 11.77 27.71 3.26
N LEU A 232 12.00 26.95 2.18
CA LEU A 232 11.18 26.97 0.97
C LEU A 232 10.05 25.91 1.01
N LYS A 233 10.08 24.98 1.97
CA LYS A 233 9.19 23.85 2.07
C LYS A 233 9.07 23.08 0.73
N ASN A 234 10.18 22.93 0.03
CA ASN A 234 10.28 22.28 -1.27
C ASN A 234 11.66 21.65 -1.47
N TYR A 235 11.75 20.71 -2.42
CA TYR A 235 13.02 20.16 -2.87
C TYR A 235 13.73 21.15 -3.79
N VAL A 236 15.02 21.37 -3.56
CA VAL A 236 15.89 22.19 -4.39
C VAL A 236 16.90 21.28 -5.07
N ILE A 237 17.01 21.40 -6.39
CA ILE A 237 18.00 20.66 -7.18
C ILE A 237 19.32 21.43 -7.06
N GLU A 238 20.37 20.73 -6.66
CA GLU A 238 21.75 21.26 -6.71
C GLU A 238 22.32 20.96 -8.10
N GLU A 239 22.74 22.01 -8.80
CA GLU A 239 23.48 21.90 -10.07
C GLU A 239 24.94 21.53 -9.84
#